data_4c269fdd75175d549627536b1396b63c
#
_entry.id   4c269fdd75175d549627536b1396b63c
#
_cell.length_a   1.000
_cell.length_b   1.000
_cell.length_c   1.000
_cell.angle_alpha   90.00
_cell.angle_beta   90.00
_cell.angle_gamma   90.00
#
_symmetry.space_group_name_H-M   'P 1'
#
loop_
_entity.id
_entity.type
_entity.pdbx_description
1 polymer ?
#
loop_
_entity_poly.entity_id
_entity_poly.type
_entity_poly.pdbx_seq_one_letter_code
_entity_poly.pdbx_strand_id
1 'polypeptide(L)'
;AASDVYKRHVVKGGRRFGFAALVVAGDESGKVGFGHGKAKEVPEAIKKATESAKKSLVRIPLREGRTLHHDIIGIHGASKVVMRSAPSGTGIIAGGSVRAVFELLGIQDIVAKSIGSANPYNIIRAAVDGLKQQKSPKMVANRRSKKVSAITSGRE
;
A
#
# COMPACT_ATOMS: atom_id res chain seq x y z
N ALA A 1 -13.87 15.72 2.86
CA ALA A 1 -12.55 15.13 2.96
C ALA A 1 -12.55 14.03 4.00
N ALA A 2 -12.28 12.84 3.56
CA ALA A 2 -12.11 11.74 4.48
C ALA A 2 -11.02 12.07 5.48
N SER A 3 -11.20 11.66 6.72
CA SER A 3 -10.18 11.77 7.73
C SER A 3 -8.98 10.91 7.30
N ASP A 4 -7.99 11.52 6.74
CA ASP A 4 -6.77 10.83 6.37
C ASP A 4 -6.06 10.38 7.64
N VAL A 5 -5.76 9.10 7.71
CA VAL A 5 -5.04 8.54 8.84
C VAL A 5 -3.56 8.43 8.49
N TYR A 6 -2.71 9.06 9.29
CA TYR A 6 -1.26 8.96 9.12
C TYR A 6 -0.72 8.03 10.17
N LYS A 7 -0.09 6.98 9.74
CA LYS A 7 0.35 5.97 10.68
C LYS A 7 1.85 5.83 10.79
N ARG A 8 2.58 6.02 9.71
CA ARG A 8 3.99 5.69 9.74
C ARG A 8 4.86 6.76 9.14
N HIS A 9 5.89 7.11 9.84
CA HIS A 9 6.97 7.90 9.31
C HIS A 9 8.31 7.27 9.69
N VAL A 10 9.29 7.38 8.81
CA VAL A 10 10.66 7.01 9.08
C VAL A 10 11.51 8.25 8.88
N VAL A 11 12.26 8.62 9.91
CA VAL A 11 13.11 9.79 9.86
C VAL A 11 14.55 9.32 9.96
N LYS A 12 15.36 9.73 8.99
CA LYS A 12 16.79 9.49 9.03
C LYS A 12 17.53 10.81 9.13
N GLY A 13 18.36 10.94 10.15
CA GLY A 13 19.26 12.05 10.31
C GLY A 13 20.66 11.68 9.81
N GLY A 14 21.33 12.60 9.15
CA GLY A 14 22.70 12.44 8.70
C GLY A 14 23.62 13.49 9.30
N ARG A 15 24.91 13.34 9.08
CA ARG A 15 25.93 14.31 9.53
C ARG A 15 25.77 15.71 8.94
N ARG A 16 24.95 15.89 7.90
CA ARG A 16 24.74 17.16 7.19
C ARG A 16 23.39 17.79 7.51
N PHE A 17 22.98 17.80 8.73
CA PHE A 17 21.81 18.57 9.18
C PHE A 17 20.58 18.47 8.30
N GLY A 18 20.32 17.29 7.73
CA GLY A 18 19.14 17.05 6.92
C GLY A 18 18.39 15.83 7.40
N PHE A 19 17.06 15.90 7.39
CA PHE A 19 16.18 14.79 7.76
C PHE A 19 15.31 14.40 6.58
N ALA A 20 15.12 13.11 6.40
CA ALA A 20 14.19 12.57 5.42
C ALA A 20 13.05 11.87 6.15
N ALA A 21 11.85 12.15 5.76
CA ALA A 21 10.66 11.51 6.31
C ALA A 21 9.90 10.76 5.22
N LEU A 22 9.37 9.61 5.57
CA LEU A 22 8.51 8.81 4.72
C LEU A 22 7.18 8.64 5.43
N VAL A 23 6.10 9.07 4.78
CA VAL A 23 4.76 9.02 5.35
C VAL A 23 3.85 8.21 4.44
N VAL A 24 3.06 7.33 5.04
CA VAL A 24 1.99 6.61 4.36
C VAL A 24 0.67 7.17 4.85
N ALA A 25 -0.23 7.48 3.92
CA ALA A 25 -1.56 8.01 4.22
C ALA A 25 -2.63 7.11 3.60
N GLY A 26 -3.76 7.02 4.24
CA GLY A 26 -4.89 6.24 3.75
C GLY A 26 -6.18 6.57 4.48
N ASP A 27 -7.30 6.18 3.88
CA ASP A 27 -8.64 6.42 4.43
C ASP A 27 -9.28 5.18 5.05
N GLU A 28 -8.54 4.08 5.12
CA GLU A 28 -9.01 2.77 5.58
C GLU A 28 -10.20 2.21 4.78
N SER A 29 -10.46 2.78 3.61
CA SER A 29 -11.58 2.44 2.75
C SER A 29 -11.16 2.17 1.30
N GLY A 30 -9.93 1.79 1.08
CA GLY A 30 -9.42 1.42 -0.23
C GLY A 30 -8.52 2.46 -0.90
N LYS A 31 -8.19 3.54 -0.23
CA LYS A 31 -7.25 4.54 -0.75
C LYS A 31 -5.96 4.54 0.07
N VAL A 32 -4.84 4.58 -0.61
CA VAL A 32 -3.53 4.66 0.03
C VAL A 32 -2.58 5.47 -0.83
N GLY A 33 -1.66 6.17 -0.19
CA GLY A 33 -0.60 6.90 -0.85
C GLY A 33 0.62 6.99 0.05
N PHE A 34 1.73 7.34 -0.52
CA PHE A 34 2.95 7.56 0.25
C PHE A 34 3.66 8.82 -0.22
N GLY A 35 4.39 9.43 0.68
CA GLY A 35 5.13 10.63 0.38
C GLY A 35 6.48 10.64 1.06
N HIS A 36 7.41 11.32 0.45
CA HIS A 36 8.78 11.48 0.93
C HIS A 36 9.08 12.97 1.02
N GLY A 37 9.65 13.40 2.12
CA GLY A 37 10.02 14.79 2.33
C GLY A 37 11.38 14.92 2.97
N LYS A 38 12.13 15.95 2.57
CA LYS A 38 13.42 16.30 3.15
C LYS A 38 13.39 17.74 3.65
N ALA A 39 13.94 17.96 4.84
CA ALA A 39 14.05 19.28 5.43
C ALA A 39 15.17 19.31 6.47
N LYS A 40 15.52 20.50 6.90
CA LYS A 40 16.52 20.69 7.98
C LYS A 40 15.96 20.33 9.35
N GLU A 41 14.65 20.32 9.51
CA GLU A 41 13.98 19.98 10.76
C GLU A 41 13.01 18.82 10.57
N VAL A 42 12.87 17.97 11.58
CA VAL A 42 12.00 16.80 11.52
C VAL A 42 10.53 17.17 11.28
N PRO A 43 9.91 18.12 12.03
CA PRO A 43 8.51 18.46 11.78
C PRO A 43 8.23 18.95 10.36
N GLU A 44 9.16 19.71 9.80
CA GLU A 44 9.04 20.21 8.42
C GLU A 44 9.16 19.09 7.40
N ALA A 45 10.07 18.15 7.61
CA ALA A 45 10.22 16.97 6.75
C ALA A 45 8.94 16.12 6.76
N ILE A 46 8.37 15.89 7.93
CA ILE A 46 7.11 15.14 8.09
C ILE A 46 5.95 15.87 7.39
N LYS A 47 5.87 17.19 7.53
CA LYS A 47 4.83 17.98 6.87
C LYS A 47 4.91 17.87 5.35
N LYS A 48 6.09 18.00 4.78
CA LYS A 48 6.31 17.84 3.33
C LYS A 48 5.95 16.45 2.85
N ALA A 49 6.37 15.42 3.58
CA ALA A 49 6.05 14.04 3.25
C ALA A 49 4.54 13.78 3.33
N THR A 50 3.87 14.33 4.33
CA THR A 50 2.41 14.21 4.51
C THR A 50 1.65 14.84 3.35
N GLU A 51 2.03 16.04 2.93
CA GLU A 51 1.41 16.70 1.78
C GLU A 51 1.62 15.90 0.50
N SER A 52 2.82 15.38 0.28
CA SER A 52 3.13 14.52 -0.85
C SER A 52 2.30 13.24 -0.84
N ALA A 53 2.15 12.61 0.32
CA ALA A 53 1.34 11.40 0.47
C ALA A 53 -0.14 11.66 0.13
N LYS A 54 -0.69 12.77 0.60
CA LYS A 54 -2.07 13.17 0.28
C LYS A 54 -2.31 13.36 -1.22
N LYS A 55 -1.33 13.92 -1.92
CA LYS A 55 -1.42 14.14 -3.37
C LYS A 55 -1.32 12.85 -4.17
N SER A 56 -0.74 11.81 -3.61
CA SER A 56 -0.49 10.54 -4.31
C SER A 56 -1.47 9.42 -3.94
N LEU A 57 -2.58 9.76 -3.28
CA LEU A 57 -3.60 8.78 -2.92
C LEU A 57 -4.17 8.11 -4.18
N VAL A 58 -4.18 6.78 -4.17
CA VAL A 58 -4.74 5.95 -5.24
C VAL A 58 -5.75 4.99 -4.67
N ARG A 59 -6.78 4.69 -5.45
CA ARG A 59 -7.81 3.73 -5.05
C ARG A 59 -7.40 2.33 -5.49
N ILE A 60 -7.46 1.40 -4.54
CA ILE A 60 -7.14 0.00 -4.77
C ILE A 60 -8.41 -0.82 -4.58
N PRO A 61 -8.82 -1.64 -5.56
CA PRO A 61 -9.99 -2.51 -5.39
C PRO A 61 -9.68 -3.61 -4.38
N LEU A 62 -10.57 -3.81 -3.41
CA LEU A 62 -10.44 -4.84 -2.38
C LEU A 62 -11.60 -5.83 -2.47
N ARG A 63 -11.32 -7.09 -2.19
CA ARG A 63 -12.33 -8.13 -2.10
C ARG A 63 -13.03 -8.04 -0.76
N GLU A 64 -14.37 -7.87 -0.78
CA GLU A 64 -15.19 -7.73 0.42
C GLU A 64 -14.72 -6.59 1.35
N GLY A 65 -13.94 -5.64 0.82
CA GLY A 65 -13.35 -4.56 1.61
C GLY A 65 -12.31 -5.01 2.62
N ARG A 66 -11.83 -6.26 2.59
CA ARG A 66 -10.93 -6.82 3.61
C ARG A 66 -9.65 -7.47 3.11
N THR A 67 -9.58 -7.88 1.84
CA THR A 67 -8.40 -8.58 1.31
C THR A 67 -8.21 -8.30 -0.18
N LEU A 68 -7.18 -8.89 -0.77
CA LEU A 68 -6.91 -8.76 -2.21
C LEU A 68 -7.85 -9.61 -3.03
N HIS A 69 -8.11 -9.19 -4.28
CA HIS A 69 -8.84 -10.01 -5.25
C HIS A 69 -8.01 -11.19 -5.74
N HIS A 70 -6.71 -11.01 -5.86
CA HIS A 70 -5.78 -12.06 -6.31
C HIS A 70 -4.40 -11.81 -5.72
N ASP A 71 -3.56 -12.85 -5.73
CA ASP A 71 -2.16 -12.73 -5.33
C ASP A 71 -1.42 -11.83 -6.31
N ILE A 72 -0.44 -11.10 -5.80
CA ILE A 72 0.30 -10.15 -6.61
C ILE A 72 1.72 -10.00 -6.10
N ILE A 73 2.61 -9.62 -7.01
CA ILE A 73 3.99 -9.32 -6.70
C ILE A 73 4.26 -7.88 -7.12
N GLY A 74 4.67 -7.05 -6.17
CA GLY A 74 5.12 -5.70 -6.45
C GLY A 74 6.64 -5.66 -6.51
N ILE A 75 7.17 -4.93 -7.48
CA ILE A 75 8.62 -4.80 -7.67
C ILE A 75 8.97 -3.32 -7.85
N HIS A 76 9.98 -2.88 -7.11
CA HIS A 76 10.57 -1.56 -7.32
C HIS A 76 12.04 -1.61 -6.96
N GLY A 77 12.92 -1.33 -7.93
CA GLY A 77 14.37 -1.44 -7.73
C GLY A 77 14.75 -2.85 -7.32
N ALA A 78 15.49 -2.98 -6.22
CA ALA A 78 15.89 -4.27 -5.67
C ALA A 78 14.87 -4.85 -4.68
N SER A 79 13.75 -4.15 -4.44
CA SER A 79 12.72 -4.59 -3.51
C SER A 79 11.61 -5.34 -4.23
N LYS A 80 11.18 -6.43 -3.62
CA LYS A 80 10.09 -7.26 -4.10
C LYS A 80 9.15 -7.56 -2.94
N VAL A 81 7.86 -7.36 -3.14
CA VAL A 81 6.85 -7.68 -2.12
C VAL A 81 5.86 -8.66 -2.71
N VAL A 82 5.82 -9.85 -2.12
CA VAL A 82 4.84 -10.89 -2.48
C VAL A 82 3.63 -10.71 -1.57
N MET A 83 2.46 -10.54 -2.15
CA MET A 83 1.22 -10.30 -1.41
C MET A 83 0.19 -11.35 -1.81
N ARG A 84 -0.41 -12.00 -0.82
CA ARG A 84 -1.41 -13.04 -1.03
C ARG A 84 -2.71 -12.70 -0.32
N SER A 85 -3.82 -12.90 -1.01
CA SER A 85 -5.12 -12.81 -0.38
C SER A 85 -5.26 -13.89 0.70
N ALA A 86 -6.04 -13.62 1.73
CA ALA A 86 -6.20 -14.52 2.85
C ALA A 86 -7.66 -14.66 3.26
N PRO A 87 -8.04 -15.81 3.85
CA PRO A 87 -9.40 -15.97 4.35
C PRO A 87 -9.67 -15.10 5.58
N SER A 88 -10.94 -14.85 5.85
CA SER A 88 -11.37 -14.07 7.01
C SER A 88 -10.81 -14.63 8.31
N GLY A 89 -10.32 -13.75 9.15
CA GLY A 89 -9.74 -14.14 10.45
C GLY A 89 -8.22 -14.34 10.43
N THR A 90 -7.58 -14.31 9.26
CA THR A 90 -6.11 -14.44 9.16
C THR A 90 -5.39 -13.27 9.77
N GLY A 91 -5.93 -12.06 9.64
CA GLY A 91 -5.27 -10.84 10.05
C GLY A 91 -4.18 -10.40 9.07
N ILE A 92 -3.42 -9.39 9.46
CA ILE A 92 -2.32 -8.87 8.63
C ILE A 92 -1.03 -9.56 9.05
N ILE A 93 -0.52 -10.41 8.19
CA ILE A 93 0.78 -11.09 8.39
C ILE A 93 1.78 -10.45 7.44
N ALA A 94 2.50 -9.46 7.94
CA ALA A 94 3.45 -8.67 7.14
C ALA A 94 4.47 -7.99 8.03
N GLY A 95 5.62 -7.64 7.46
CA GLY A 95 6.65 -6.88 8.15
C GLY A 95 6.27 -5.42 8.34
N GLY A 96 7.01 -4.71 9.20
CA GLY A 96 6.65 -3.39 9.70
C GLY A 96 6.24 -2.32 8.68
N SER A 97 7.07 -2.06 7.68
CA SER A 97 6.79 -1.00 6.69
C SER A 97 5.58 -1.33 5.83
N VAL A 98 5.48 -2.55 5.37
CA VAL A 98 4.38 -3.01 4.50
C VAL A 98 3.08 -3.08 5.28
N ARG A 99 3.14 -3.48 6.54
CA ARG A 99 1.97 -3.57 7.41
C ARG A 99 1.23 -2.25 7.50
N ALA A 100 1.96 -1.14 7.62
CA ALA A 100 1.36 0.19 7.69
C ALA A 100 0.53 0.50 6.44
N VAL A 101 1.01 0.12 5.25
CA VAL A 101 0.29 0.30 4.00
C VAL A 101 -1.04 -0.43 4.03
N PHE A 102 -1.04 -1.69 4.47
CA PHE A 102 -2.26 -2.50 4.51
C PHE A 102 -3.26 -1.99 5.54
N GLU A 103 -2.80 -1.60 6.71
CA GLU A 103 -3.67 -1.05 7.76
C GLU A 103 -4.36 0.23 7.28
N LEU A 104 -3.63 1.14 6.64
CA LEU A 104 -4.17 2.40 6.15
C LEU A 104 -5.06 2.21 4.92
N LEU A 105 -4.84 1.17 4.14
CA LEU A 105 -5.70 0.80 3.01
C LEU A 105 -7.04 0.22 3.49
N GLY A 106 -7.09 -0.32 4.71
CA GLY A 106 -8.27 -0.95 5.25
C GLY A 106 -8.29 -2.46 5.09
N ILE A 107 -7.18 -3.05 4.64
CA ILE A 107 -7.08 -4.51 4.53
C ILE A 107 -7.07 -5.12 5.92
N GLN A 108 -7.83 -6.19 6.11
CA GLN A 108 -7.92 -6.92 7.38
C GLN A 108 -7.21 -8.27 7.33
N ASP A 109 -7.14 -8.89 6.17
CA ASP A 109 -6.58 -10.24 6.00
C ASP A 109 -5.64 -10.27 4.80
N ILE A 110 -4.36 -10.45 5.05
CA ILE A 110 -3.34 -10.52 4.00
C ILE A 110 -2.09 -11.19 4.54
N VAL A 111 -1.41 -11.92 3.67
CA VAL A 111 -0.07 -12.46 3.96
C VAL A 111 0.90 -11.83 2.95
N ALA A 112 1.92 -11.17 3.46
CA ALA A 112 2.90 -10.52 2.61
C ALA A 112 4.32 -10.72 3.11
N LYS A 113 5.26 -10.77 2.18
CA LYS A 113 6.69 -10.91 2.46
C LYS A 113 7.47 -9.98 1.57
N SER A 114 8.37 -9.21 2.15
CA SER A 114 9.32 -8.39 1.41
C SER A 114 10.63 -9.16 1.23
N ILE A 115 11.21 -9.06 0.04
CA ILE A 115 12.44 -9.74 -0.36
C ILE A 115 13.34 -8.70 -1.04
N GLY A 116 14.64 -8.81 -0.80
CA GLY A 116 15.62 -7.90 -1.39
C GLY A 116 15.98 -6.75 -0.47
N SER A 117 15.93 -5.52 -0.97
CA SER A 117 16.34 -4.34 -0.21
C SER A 117 15.52 -4.14 1.06
N ALA A 118 16.19 -3.77 2.13
CA ALA A 118 15.55 -3.41 3.40
C ALA A 118 15.14 -1.93 3.47
N ASN A 119 15.37 -1.15 2.40
CA ASN A 119 15.02 0.27 2.37
C ASN A 119 13.50 0.46 2.44
N PRO A 120 12.96 1.09 3.49
CA PRO A 120 11.51 1.25 3.66
C PRO A 120 10.82 1.94 2.49
N TYR A 121 11.45 2.94 1.90
CA TYR A 121 10.89 3.64 0.74
C TYR A 121 10.67 2.69 -0.44
N ASN A 122 11.67 1.89 -0.77
CA ASN A 122 11.59 0.93 -1.88
C ASN A 122 10.55 -0.15 -1.60
N ILE A 123 10.48 -0.64 -0.37
CA ILE A 123 9.51 -1.66 0.05
C ILE A 123 8.08 -1.12 -0.07
N ILE A 124 7.82 0.07 0.45
CA ILE A 124 6.49 0.70 0.38
C ILE A 124 6.10 0.97 -1.06
N ARG A 125 7.02 1.49 -1.87
CA ARG A 125 6.76 1.75 -3.27
C ARG A 125 6.46 0.46 -4.03
N ALA A 126 7.21 -0.60 -3.80
CA ALA A 126 6.95 -1.90 -4.40
C ALA A 126 5.55 -2.42 -4.02
N ALA A 127 5.17 -2.31 -2.75
CA ALA A 127 3.86 -2.74 -2.30
C ALA A 127 2.74 -1.94 -2.95
N VAL A 128 2.83 -0.62 -2.98
CA VAL A 128 1.81 0.24 -3.61
C VAL A 128 1.73 0.01 -5.11
N ASP A 129 2.86 -0.10 -5.79
CA ASP A 129 2.88 -0.38 -7.23
C ASP A 129 2.25 -1.74 -7.54
N GLY A 130 2.49 -2.74 -6.71
CA GLY A 130 1.83 -4.04 -6.82
C GLY A 130 0.32 -3.94 -6.61
N LEU A 131 -0.10 -3.23 -5.57
CA LEU A 131 -1.52 -3.04 -5.27
C LEU A 131 -2.27 -2.33 -6.40
N LYS A 132 -1.62 -1.39 -7.10
CA LYS A 132 -2.22 -0.72 -8.25
C LYS A 132 -2.55 -1.68 -9.41
N GLN A 133 -1.93 -2.84 -9.45
CA GLN A 133 -2.17 -3.85 -10.48
C GLN A 133 -3.36 -4.75 -10.14
N GLN A 134 -3.98 -4.57 -8.98
CA GLN A 134 -5.17 -5.33 -8.60
C GLN A 134 -6.32 -5.08 -9.56
N LYS A 135 -6.98 -6.18 -9.98
CA LYS A 135 -8.12 -6.13 -10.89
C LYS A 135 -9.31 -6.80 -10.24
N SER A 136 -10.36 -6.04 -9.99
CA SER A 136 -11.60 -6.62 -9.48
C SER A 136 -12.31 -7.42 -10.57
N PRO A 137 -13.11 -8.42 -10.20
CA PRO A 137 -13.93 -9.14 -11.19
C PRO A 137 -14.82 -8.20 -12.01
N LYS A 138 -15.33 -7.13 -11.40
CA LYS A 138 -16.13 -6.12 -12.09
C LYS A 138 -15.34 -5.40 -13.20
N MET A 139 -14.10 -5.03 -12.93
CA MET A 139 -13.22 -4.39 -13.92
C MET A 139 -12.93 -5.34 -15.08
N VAL A 140 -12.65 -6.62 -14.79
CA VAL A 140 -12.39 -7.64 -15.83
C VAL A 140 -13.65 -7.91 -16.63
N ALA A 141 -14.80 -8.02 -15.97
CA ALA A 141 -16.08 -8.24 -16.64
C ALA A 141 -16.42 -7.11 -17.61
N ASN A 142 -16.25 -5.85 -17.18
CA ASN A 142 -16.49 -4.68 -18.04
C ASN A 142 -15.57 -4.67 -19.26
N ARG A 143 -14.29 -4.98 -19.06
CA ARG A 143 -13.30 -5.03 -20.16
C ARG A 143 -13.59 -6.13 -21.17
N ARG A 144 -14.12 -7.28 -20.71
CA ARG A 144 -14.45 -8.44 -21.55
C ARG A 144 -15.90 -8.46 -22.02
N SER A 145 -16.70 -7.48 -21.64
CA SER A 145 -18.15 -7.43 -21.92
C SER A 145 -18.88 -8.69 -21.45
N LYS A 146 -18.51 -9.21 -20.28
CA LYS A 146 -19.10 -10.41 -19.68
C LYS A 146 -19.74 -10.07 -18.32
N LYS A 147 -20.59 -10.97 -17.84
CA LYS A 147 -21.15 -10.85 -16.50
C LYS A 147 -20.12 -11.19 -15.43
N VAL A 148 -20.20 -10.56 -14.27
CA VAL A 148 -19.28 -10.82 -13.16
C VAL A 148 -19.31 -12.30 -12.76
N SER A 149 -20.47 -12.93 -12.76
CA SER A 149 -20.62 -14.36 -12.45
C SER A 149 -19.79 -15.26 -13.37
N ALA A 150 -19.65 -14.90 -14.67
CA ALA A 150 -18.83 -15.65 -15.59
C ALA A 150 -17.33 -15.55 -15.27
N ILE A 151 -16.89 -14.43 -14.72
CA ILE A 151 -15.49 -14.20 -14.33
C ILE A 151 -15.16 -14.93 -13.03
N THR A 152 -16.09 -14.99 -12.09
CA THR A 152 -15.86 -15.59 -10.77
C THR A 152 -16.17 -17.08 -10.69
N SER A 153 -16.71 -17.68 -11.73
CA SER A 153 -17.16 -19.09 -11.73
C SER A 153 -16.06 -20.11 -11.44
N GLY A 154 -14.79 -19.78 -11.70
CA GLY A 154 -13.66 -20.65 -11.37
C GLY A 154 -12.98 -20.33 -10.03
N ARG A 155 -13.59 -19.50 -9.21
CA ARG A 155 -13.02 -19.02 -7.95
C ARG A 155 -13.44 -19.95 -6.80
N GLU A 156 -12.47 -20.56 -6.16
CA GLU A 156 -12.68 -21.35 -4.96
C GLU A 156 -12.61 -20.50 -3.69
#